data_e97c7860213bea6bcfe1f887f4bce445
#
_entry.id   e97c7860213bea6bcfe1f887f4bce445
#
_cell.length_a   1.000
_cell.length_b   1.000
_cell.length_c   1.000
_cell.angle_alpha   90.00
_cell.angle_beta   90.00
_cell.angle_gamma   90.00
#
_symmetry.space_group_name_H-M   'P 1'
#
loop_
_entity.id
_entity.type
_entity.pdbx_description
1 polymer ?
#
loop_
_entity_poly.entity_id
_entity_poly.type
_entity_poly.pdbx_seq_one_letter_code
_entity_poly.pdbx_strand_id
1 'polypeptide(L)'
;MIEFGLFVLALSFAYFALLFALPLRWVKAIPADQLPQKLPELYVYSYQVHIHTQFSHDSLGKPEDIYSAMEAEGIDFVLITDHDNDHFKNFCNHKCLAGVERKIEGEKGLLGDLLEIGSLKVIAHPFKEKYRWKLERDGYFLELIDLKDALLENKGKLFFFLFGTVLLYPFLKKRALELLKKVLPVEKYAQRYMQEGWKNPALGGLDHHTKVYIREVGIRFLFPSYEHSFYLMRNLLILPKPVNSAEELTSALRSGLSLISFQRKPFMAYVEEGKLRLLAPHGPLLVVHFTEKGRDFYLGENLILPLVEGRNVYVCFSYTLRLGRLYLGLKPAVVLVLPSPLEFFPKDVEKASLRMGV
;
A
#
# COMPACT_ATOMS: atom_id res chain seq x y z
N MET A 1 23.08 -2.90 -42.85
CA MET A 1 22.24 -3.82 -42.07
C MET A 1 22.87 -4.21 -40.74
N ILE A 2 24.16 -4.62 -40.71
CA ILE A 2 24.86 -5.03 -39.48
C ILE A 2 24.95 -3.90 -38.46
N GLU A 3 25.36 -2.69 -38.90
CA GLU A 3 25.46 -1.51 -38.01
C GLU A 3 24.12 -1.10 -37.40
N PHE A 4 23.04 -1.15 -38.19
CA PHE A 4 21.69 -0.89 -37.68
C PHE A 4 21.26 -1.96 -36.64
N GLY A 5 21.59 -3.24 -36.91
CA GLY A 5 21.32 -4.31 -35.96
C GLY A 5 22.08 -4.14 -34.62
N LEU A 6 23.36 -3.76 -34.69
CA LEU A 6 24.17 -3.47 -33.49
C LEU A 6 23.66 -2.26 -32.71
N PHE A 7 23.22 -1.21 -33.43
CA PHE A 7 22.61 -0.04 -32.79
C PHE A 7 21.33 -0.39 -32.03
N VAL A 8 20.42 -1.15 -32.65
CA VAL A 8 19.17 -1.61 -32.01
C VAL A 8 19.48 -2.49 -30.79
N LEU A 9 20.46 -3.38 -30.88
CA LEU A 9 20.89 -4.22 -29.77
C LEU A 9 21.43 -3.40 -28.59
N ALA A 10 22.29 -2.42 -28.88
CA ALA A 10 22.86 -1.52 -27.88
C ALA A 10 21.76 -0.69 -27.18
N LEU A 11 20.80 -0.17 -27.95
CA LEU A 11 19.66 0.58 -27.41
C LEU A 11 18.77 -0.29 -26.52
N SER A 12 18.51 -1.52 -26.94
CA SER A 12 17.74 -2.48 -26.16
C SER A 12 18.46 -2.83 -24.86
N PHE A 13 19.76 -3.08 -24.92
CA PHE A 13 20.57 -3.34 -23.71
C PHE A 13 20.56 -2.16 -22.75
N ALA A 14 20.75 -0.93 -23.25
CA ALA A 14 20.71 0.29 -22.46
C ALA A 14 19.33 0.48 -21.79
N TYR A 15 18.25 0.24 -22.55
CA TYR A 15 16.89 0.31 -22.01
C TYR A 15 16.69 -0.68 -20.85
N PHE A 16 17.04 -1.96 -21.03
CA PHE A 16 16.90 -2.95 -19.95
C PHE A 16 17.80 -2.65 -18.76
N ALA A 17 19.03 -2.19 -18.98
CA ALA A 17 19.93 -1.76 -17.90
C ALA A 17 19.29 -0.62 -17.08
N LEU A 18 18.72 0.40 -17.74
CA LEU A 18 18.01 1.49 -17.08
C LEU A 18 16.74 1.01 -16.38
N LEU A 19 15.97 0.10 -16.98
CA LEU A 19 14.75 -0.46 -16.43
C LEU A 19 15.00 -1.13 -15.06
N PHE A 20 16.15 -1.81 -14.90
CA PHE A 20 16.51 -2.47 -13.64
C PHE A 20 17.25 -1.53 -12.67
N ALA A 21 18.07 -0.60 -13.17
CA ALA A 21 18.84 0.32 -12.34
C ALA A 21 18.01 1.44 -11.73
N LEU A 22 17.00 1.94 -12.45
CA LEU A 22 16.15 3.06 -12.01
C LEU A 22 14.99 2.57 -11.11
N PRO A 23 14.49 3.42 -10.18
CA PRO A 23 15.11 4.64 -9.66
C PRO A 23 16.39 4.37 -8.88
N LEU A 24 17.25 5.37 -8.80
CA LEU A 24 18.48 5.31 -8.02
C LEU A 24 18.51 6.37 -6.92
N ARG A 25 19.31 6.11 -5.87
CA ARG A 25 19.50 7.06 -4.76
C ARG A 25 20.91 6.97 -4.22
N TRP A 26 21.51 8.14 -3.97
CA TRP A 26 22.77 8.25 -3.26
C TRP A 26 22.51 8.77 -1.85
N VAL A 27 22.71 7.93 -0.83
CA VAL A 27 22.44 8.31 0.57
C VAL A 27 23.30 7.48 1.54
N LYS A 28 23.71 8.10 2.64
CA LYS A 28 24.29 7.40 3.79
C LYS A 28 23.15 6.96 4.72
N ALA A 29 22.92 5.67 4.82
CA ALA A 29 21.94 5.11 5.75
C ALA A 29 22.64 4.61 7.03
N ILE A 30 21.95 4.75 8.16
CA ILE A 30 22.38 4.26 9.47
C ILE A 30 22.02 2.78 9.55
N PRO A 31 22.96 1.86 9.86
CA PRO A 31 22.61 0.47 10.13
C PRO A 31 21.65 0.36 11.32
N ALA A 32 20.56 -0.39 11.15
CA ALA A 32 19.53 -0.53 12.15
C ALA A 32 19.08 -1.99 12.37
N ASP A 33 19.92 -2.94 12.00
CA ASP A 33 19.67 -4.36 12.20
C ASP A 33 19.90 -4.80 13.64
N GLN A 34 18.91 -5.47 14.19
CA GLN A 34 19.05 -6.22 15.43
C GLN A 34 18.02 -7.36 15.47
N LEU A 35 18.50 -8.59 15.65
CA LEU A 35 17.62 -9.74 15.83
C LEU A 35 16.81 -9.59 17.13
N PRO A 36 15.49 -9.78 17.10
CA PRO A 36 14.67 -9.80 18.31
C PRO A 36 15.04 -11.04 19.14
N GLN A 37 15.09 -10.90 20.45
CA GLN A 37 15.32 -12.03 21.37
C GLN A 37 14.12 -12.98 21.38
N LYS A 38 12.90 -12.45 21.25
CA LYS A 38 11.65 -13.19 21.18
C LYS A 38 10.67 -12.43 20.29
N LEU A 39 9.96 -13.16 19.43
CA LEU A 39 8.87 -12.58 18.64
C LEU A 39 7.58 -12.64 19.45
N PRO A 40 6.79 -11.57 19.50
CA PRO A 40 5.45 -11.62 20.08
C PRO A 40 4.53 -12.48 19.21
N GLU A 41 3.52 -13.07 19.82
CA GLU A 41 2.45 -13.75 19.09
C GLU A 41 1.50 -12.70 18.51
N LEU A 42 1.51 -12.57 17.19
CA LEU A 42 0.73 -11.57 16.46
C LEU A 42 0.04 -12.20 15.27
N TYR A 43 -1.14 -11.69 14.96
CA TYR A 43 -1.93 -12.06 13.80
C TYR A 43 -1.78 -10.99 12.73
N VAL A 44 -1.48 -11.39 11.50
CA VAL A 44 -1.30 -10.47 10.37
C VAL A 44 -2.35 -10.78 9.31
N TYR A 45 -3.19 -9.81 9.03
CA TYR A 45 -4.25 -9.92 8.02
C TYR A 45 -3.97 -8.99 6.87
N SER A 46 -4.14 -9.50 5.65
CA SER A 46 -4.10 -8.70 4.42
C SER A 46 -5.50 -8.27 4.04
N TYR A 47 -5.67 -7.00 3.68
CA TYR A 47 -6.97 -6.50 3.24
C TYR A 47 -6.85 -5.46 2.12
N GLN A 48 -7.94 -5.32 1.37
CA GLN A 48 -8.07 -4.34 0.32
C GLN A 48 -9.25 -3.40 0.61
N VAL A 49 -9.11 -2.15 0.16
CA VAL A 49 -10.13 -1.13 0.32
C VAL A 49 -10.18 -0.25 -0.92
N HIS A 50 -11.29 0.45 -1.12
CA HIS A 50 -11.56 1.33 -2.25
C HIS A 50 -11.58 0.56 -3.57
N ILE A 51 -12.58 -0.29 -3.69
CA ILE A 51 -12.79 -1.18 -4.84
C ILE A 51 -14.17 -0.92 -5.40
N HIS A 52 -14.25 -0.70 -6.72
CA HIS A 52 -15.48 -0.53 -7.47
C HIS A 52 -15.82 -1.77 -8.28
N THR A 53 -17.12 -2.06 -8.38
CA THR A 53 -17.64 -3.24 -9.04
C THR A 53 -18.66 -2.86 -10.12
N GLN A 54 -19.31 -3.84 -10.72
CA GLN A 54 -20.39 -3.61 -11.69
C GLN A 54 -21.60 -2.83 -11.11
N PHE A 55 -21.65 -2.60 -9.80
CA PHE A 55 -22.67 -1.79 -9.15
C PHE A 55 -22.32 -0.30 -9.13
N SER A 56 -21.06 0.05 -9.39
CA SER A 56 -20.64 1.40 -9.74
C SER A 56 -20.95 1.70 -11.21
N HIS A 57 -21.33 2.94 -11.50
CA HIS A 57 -21.66 3.38 -12.87
C HIS A 57 -20.47 3.33 -13.85
N ASP A 58 -19.26 3.14 -13.36
CA ASP A 58 -18.03 3.28 -14.11
C ASP A 58 -17.07 2.08 -13.98
N SER A 59 -17.52 0.95 -13.43
CA SER A 59 -16.77 -0.30 -13.34
C SER A 59 -17.59 -1.50 -13.85
N LEU A 60 -16.91 -2.53 -14.37
CA LEU A 60 -17.52 -3.72 -14.96
C LEU A 60 -17.22 -5.02 -14.19
N GLY A 61 -16.39 -4.95 -13.15
CA GLY A 61 -15.94 -6.14 -12.40
C GLY A 61 -17.07 -6.78 -11.61
N LYS A 62 -17.10 -8.09 -11.58
CA LYS A 62 -18.14 -8.88 -10.93
C LYS A 62 -17.71 -9.42 -9.58
N PRO A 63 -18.63 -9.82 -8.70
CA PRO A 63 -18.29 -10.39 -7.40
C PRO A 63 -17.34 -11.59 -7.49
N GLU A 64 -17.55 -12.50 -8.43
CA GLU A 64 -16.68 -13.67 -8.62
C GLU A 64 -15.25 -13.29 -9.03
N ASP A 65 -15.05 -12.14 -9.70
CA ASP A 65 -13.71 -11.66 -10.10
C ASP A 65 -12.90 -11.23 -8.88
N ILE A 66 -13.57 -10.60 -7.91
CA ILE A 66 -12.96 -10.16 -6.66
C ILE A 66 -12.54 -11.36 -5.81
N TYR A 67 -13.44 -12.31 -5.58
CA TYR A 67 -13.14 -13.51 -4.79
C TYR A 67 -12.04 -14.37 -5.43
N SER A 68 -12.04 -14.48 -6.76
CA SER A 68 -10.95 -15.15 -7.49
C SER A 68 -9.61 -14.45 -7.29
N ALA A 69 -9.61 -13.10 -7.30
CA ALA A 69 -8.40 -12.30 -7.07
C ALA A 69 -7.92 -12.40 -5.61
N MET A 70 -8.85 -12.43 -4.64
CA MET A 70 -8.52 -12.68 -3.23
C MET A 70 -7.78 -14.00 -3.05
N GLU A 71 -8.31 -15.07 -3.62
CA GLU A 71 -7.71 -16.40 -3.55
C GLU A 71 -6.33 -16.43 -4.23
N ALA A 72 -6.23 -15.90 -5.45
CA ALA A 72 -4.98 -15.86 -6.23
C ALA A 72 -3.87 -15.07 -5.54
N GLU A 73 -4.20 -14.01 -4.80
CA GLU A 73 -3.24 -13.13 -4.14
C GLU A 73 -3.13 -13.35 -2.62
N GLY A 74 -3.94 -14.22 -2.04
CA GLY A 74 -3.95 -14.49 -0.60
C GLY A 74 -4.38 -13.26 0.20
N ILE A 75 -5.49 -12.63 -0.20
CA ILE A 75 -6.11 -11.52 0.52
C ILE A 75 -7.17 -12.07 1.47
N ASP A 76 -7.06 -11.70 2.75
CA ASP A 76 -7.97 -12.21 3.78
C ASP A 76 -9.32 -11.50 3.75
N PHE A 77 -9.33 -10.16 3.55
CA PHE A 77 -10.54 -9.34 3.59
C PHE A 77 -10.60 -8.30 2.47
N VAL A 78 -11.81 -7.98 2.02
CA VAL A 78 -12.08 -6.89 1.05
C VAL A 78 -13.16 -5.95 1.56
N LEU A 79 -12.92 -4.65 1.36
CA LEU A 79 -13.82 -3.58 1.70
C LEU A 79 -14.22 -2.88 0.39
N ILE A 80 -15.44 -3.15 -0.07
CA ILE A 80 -15.97 -2.66 -1.35
C ILE A 80 -16.62 -1.30 -1.13
N THR A 81 -16.45 -0.38 -2.08
CA THR A 81 -16.97 0.99 -1.96
C THR A 81 -17.51 1.50 -3.30
N ASP A 82 -18.56 0.88 -3.79
CA ASP A 82 -19.23 1.34 -5.01
C ASP A 82 -19.79 2.75 -4.83
N HIS A 83 -19.85 3.52 -5.92
CA HIS A 83 -20.37 4.87 -5.89
C HIS A 83 -21.85 4.88 -5.50
N ASP A 84 -22.18 5.64 -4.46
CA ASP A 84 -23.54 5.98 -4.01
C ASP A 84 -24.46 4.79 -3.68
N ASN A 85 -23.94 3.56 -3.59
CA ASN A 85 -24.72 2.38 -3.21
C ASN A 85 -23.86 1.31 -2.56
N ASP A 86 -24.52 0.44 -1.76
CA ASP A 86 -23.92 -0.70 -1.06
C ASP A 86 -24.44 -2.05 -1.60
N HIS A 87 -24.92 -2.12 -2.82
CA HIS A 87 -25.59 -3.30 -3.38
C HIS A 87 -24.73 -4.56 -3.36
N PHE A 88 -23.39 -4.40 -3.34
CA PHE A 88 -22.45 -5.52 -3.21
C PHE A 88 -22.65 -6.33 -1.92
N LYS A 89 -23.31 -5.78 -0.89
CA LYS A 89 -23.59 -6.48 0.38
C LYS A 89 -24.30 -7.82 0.19
N ASN A 90 -25.13 -7.93 -0.87
CA ASN A 90 -25.85 -9.16 -1.18
C ASN A 90 -24.94 -10.29 -1.67
N PHE A 91 -23.67 -10.01 -1.95
CA PHE A 91 -22.65 -10.96 -2.41
C PHE A 91 -21.52 -11.12 -1.40
N CYS A 92 -21.54 -10.37 -0.29
CA CYS A 92 -20.54 -10.48 0.76
C CYS A 92 -20.73 -11.75 1.58
N ASN A 93 -19.60 -12.38 1.89
CA ASN A 93 -19.46 -13.36 2.97
C ASN A 93 -18.71 -12.72 4.15
N HIS A 94 -18.32 -13.50 5.16
CA HIS A 94 -17.58 -12.98 6.33
C HIS A 94 -16.24 -12.30 6.00
N LYS A 95 -15.68 -12.52 4.80
CA LYS A 95 -14.41 -11.89 4.34
C LYS A 95 -14.62 -10.57 3.61
N CYS A 96 -15.86 -10.14 3.44
CA CYS A 96 -16.21 -8.97 2.66
C CYS A 96 -17.12 -8.03 3.47
N LEU A 97 -16.89 -6.74 3.37
CA LEU A 97 -17.81 -5.72 3.85
C LEU A 97 -18.04 -4.70 2.73
N ALA A 98 -19.31 -4.49 2.40
CA ALA A 98 -19.70 -3.47 1.43
C ALA A 98 -20.00 -2.15 2.15
N GLY A 99 -19.44 -1.09 1.60
CA GLY A 99 -19.67 0.30 1.95
C GLY A 99 -19.97 1.12 0.70
N VAL A 100 -19.75 2.41 0.80
CA VAL A 100 -20.10 3.37 -0.26
C VAL A 100 -18.99 4.40 -0.37
N GLU A 101 -18.65 4.79 -1.61
CA GLU A 101 -17.92 6.04 -1.86
C GLU A 101 -18.92 7.15 -2.16
N ARG A 102 -18.85 8.24 -1.38
CA ARG A 102 -19.71 9.40 -1.51
C ARG A 102 -18.93 10.66 -1.80
N LYS A 103 -19.40 11.43 -2.76
CA LYS A 103 -18.97 12.82 -2.94
C LYS A 103 -19.67 13.69 -1.91
N ILE A 104 -18.87 14.43 -1.14
CA ILE A 104 -19.40 15.39 -0.18
C ILE A 104 -19.44 16.75 -0.86
N GLU A 105 -20.64 17.25 -1.08
CA GLU A 105 -20.87 18.53 -1.75
C GLU A 105 -21.37 19.59 -0.77
N GLY A 106 -20.94 20.81 -0.96
CA GLY A 106 -21.42 21.99 -0.25
C GLY A 106 -21.89 23.08 -1.20
N GLU A 107 -22.33 24.19 -0.69
CA GLU A 107 -22.83 25.32 -1.50
C GLU A 107 -21.84 25.83 -2.56
N LYS A 108 -20.52 25.69 -2.31
CA LYS A 108 -19.45 26.16 -3.19
C LYS A 108 -18.79 25.01 -4.02
N GLY A 109 -19.44 23.86 -4.12
CA GLY A 109 -18.98 22.70 -4.88
C GLY A 109 -18.40 21.58 -4.01
N LEU A 110 -17.58 20.70 -4.60
CA LEU A 110 -17.06 19.49 -3.97
C LEU A 110 -16.14 19.82 -2.77
N LEU A 111 -16.42 19.18 -1.64
CA LEU A 111 -15.66 19.28 -0.39
C LEU A 111 -14.71 18.11 -0.16
N GLY A 112 -14.86 17.03 -0.93
CA GLY A 112 -14.03 15.84 -0.91
C GLY A 112 -14.86 14.56 -1.12
N ASP A 113 -14.17 13.43 -1.20
CA ASP A 113 -14.78 12.11 -1.30
C ASP A 113 -14.55 11.33 0.00
N LEU A 114 -15.56 10.56 0.41
CA LEU A 114 -15.58 9.79 1.66
C LEU A 114 -15.96 8.34 1.39
N LEU A 115 -15.16 7.40 1.88
CA LEU A 115 -15.54 6.00 1.96
C LEU A 115 -16.21 5.74 3.30
N GLU A 116 -17.43 5.21 3.28
CA GLU A 116 -18.18 4.80 4.46
C GLU A 116 -18.38 3.28 4.43
N ILE A 117 -17.73 2.56 5.35
CA ILE A 117 -17.67 1.09 5.37
C ILE A 117 -17.96 0.61 6.80
N GLY A 118 -19.22 0.32 7.10
CA GLY A 118 -19.63 0.06 8.48
C GLY A 118 -19.30 1.24 9.40
N SER A 119 -18.49 1.00 10.43
CA SER A 119 -18.01 2.06 11.33
C SER A 119 -16.76 2.80 10.83
N LEU A 120 -16.12 2.28 9.79
CA LEU A 120 -14.91 2.88 9.19
C LEU A 120 -15.28 4.01 8.23
N LYS A 121 -14.66 5.17 8.42
CA LYS A 121 -14.75 6.32 7.52
C LYS A 121 -13.36 6.71 7.06
N VAL A 122 -13.17 6.81 5.73
CA VAL A 122 -11.87 7.08 5.12
C VAL A 122 -12.00 8.28 4.17
N ILE A 123 -11.17 9.30 4.37
CA ILE A 123 -11.04 10.40 3.43
C ILE A 123 -10.33 9.87 2.19
N ALA A 124 -11.03 9.81 1.06
CA ALA A 124 -10.50 9.33 -0.21
C ALA A 124 -9.85 10.46 -1.01
N HIS A 125 -8.86 10.13 -1.84
CA HIS A 125 -8.17 11.05 -2.75
C HIS A 125 -7.67 12.38 -2.14
N PRO A 126 -7.22 12.44 -0.87
CA PRO A 126 -6.98 13.71 -0.17
C PRO A 126 -5.93 14.59 -0.85
N PHE A 127 -5.07 13.98 -1.68
CA PHE A 127 -3.96 14.64 -2.36
C PHE A 127 -4.24 15.01 -3.81
N LYS A 128 -5.41 14.67 -4.33
CA LYS A 128 -5.82 15.05 -5.68
C LYS A 128 -6.59 16.37 -5.62
N GLU A 129 -6.11 17.40 -6.35
CA GLU A 129 -6.65 18.76 -6.25
C GLU A 129 -8.16 18.82 -6.44
N LYS A 130 -8.71 18.05 -7.39
CA LYS A 130 -10.14 17.98 -7.68
C LYS A 130 -10.96 17.47 -6.49
N TYR A 131 -10.41 16.52 -5.70
CA TYR A 131 -11.10 15.84 -4.60
C TYR A 131 -10.55 16.23 -3.23
N ARG A 132 -9.73 17.28 -3.18
CA ARG A 132 -9.07 17.74 -1.97
C ARG A 132 -10.06 17.94 -0.83
N TRP A 133 -9.79 17.27 0.30
CA TRP A 133 -10.63 17.36 1.49
C TRP A 133 -10.61 18.75 2.11
N LYS A 134 -11.78 19.35 2.34
CA LYS A 134 -11.96 20.73 2.81
C LYS A 134 -12.70 20.82 4.15
N LEU A 135 -13.03 19.67 4.75
CA LEU A 135 -13.74 19.58 6.01
C LEU A 135 -12.78 19.25 7.16
N GLU A 136 -13.32 19.18 8.39
CA GLU A 136 -12.63 18.70 9.55
C GLU A 136 -12.11 17.27 9.31
N ARG A 137 -10.97 16.94 9.93
CA ARG A 137 -10.24 15.69 9.66
C ARG A 137 -10.34 14.69 10.81
N ASP A 138 -10.79 15.12 11.98
CA ASP A 138 -10.78 14.28 13.17
C ASP A 138 -11.76 13.10 13.06
N GLY A 139 -11.33 11.96 13.57
CA GLY A 139 -12.14 10.76 13.57
C GLY A 139 -12.14 9.95 12.29
N TYR A 140 -11.51 10.44 11.20
CA TYR A 140 -11.39 9.71 9.93
C TYR A 140 -10.06 8.97 9.81
N PHE A 141 -10.05 7.94 8.98
CA PHE A 141 -8.82 7.42 8.36
C PHE A 141 -8.49 8.24 7.12
N LEU A 142 -7.25 8.13 6.66
CA LEU A 142 -6.77 8.79 5.47
C LEU A 142 -6.33 7.75 4.43
N GLU A 143 -6.79 7.88 3.21
CA GLU A 143 -6.21 7.19 2.07
C GLU A 143 -4.89 7.88 1.69
N LEU A 144 -3.79 7.40 2.26
CA LEU A 144 -2.47 7.99 2.03
C LEU A 144 -2.00 7.77 0.59
N ILE A 145 -2.26 6.60 0.07
CA ILE A 145 -1.87 6.18 -1.28
C ILE A 145 -3.10 5.60 -1.96
N ASP A 146 -3.57 6.29 -2.97
CA ASP A 146 -4.48 5.76 -3.96
C ASP A 146 -3.64 5.15 -5.09
N LEU A 147 -3.81 3.86 -5.35
CA LEU A 147 -2.97 3.12 -6.31
C LEU A 147 -3.13 3.65 -7.74
N LYS A 148 -4.36 3.90 -8.17
CA LYS A 148 -4.68 4.41 -9.51
C LYS A 148 -4.07 5.80 -9.72
N ASP A 149 -4.31 6.72 -8.80
CA ASP A 149 -3.78 8.08 -8.86
C ASP A 149 -2.25 8.09 -8.79
N ALA A 150 -1.66 7.26 -7.90
CA ALA A 150 -0.21 7.13 -7.76
C ALA A 150 0.48 6.62 -9.03
N LEU A 151 -0.13 5.67 -9.75
CA LEU A 151 0.40 5.19 -11.04
C LEU A 151 0.31 6.27 -12.12
N LEU A 152 -0.77 7.05 -12.14
CA LEU A 152 -1.03 8.06 -13.17
C LEU A 152 -0.34 9.40 -12.92
N GLU A 153 0.23 9.62 -11.74
CA GLU A 153 0.81 10.91 -11.35
C GLU A 153 2.00 11.33 -12.22
N ASN A 154 2.83 10.36 -12.64
CA ASN A 154 3.95 10.61 -13.54
C ASN A 154 3.82 9.76 -14.82
N LYS A 155 3.12 10.30 -15.81
CA LYS A 155 2.81 9.59 -17.06
C LYS A 155 4.07 9.15 -17.83
N GLY A 156 5.13 9.95 -17.85
CA GLY A 156 6.38 9.59 -18.54
C GLY A 156 7.07 8.40 -17.86
N LYS A 157 7.15 8.42 -16.54
CA LYS A 157 7.70 7.32 -15.76
C LYS A 157 6.83 6.06 -15.89
N LEU A 158 5.50 6.24 -15.84
CA LEU A 158 4.56 5.14 -16.07
C LEU A 158 4.78 4.50 -17.45
N PHE A 159 4.85 5.29 -18.51
CA PHE A 159 5.04 4.78 -19.86
C PHE A 159 6.36 3.99 -19.99
N PHE A 160 7.45 4.51 -19.43
CA PHE A 160 8.76 3.83 -19.46
C PHE A 160 8.71 2.44 -18.79
N PHE A 161 8.15 2.35 -17.58
CA PHE A 161 8.09 1.07 -16.86
C PHE A 161 6.97 0.15 -17.37
N LEU A 162 5.85 0.70 -17.84
CA LEU A 162 4.76 -0.08 -18.42
C LEU A 162 5.21 -0.77 -19.71
N PHE A 163 5.95 -0.08 -20.58
CA PHE A 163 6.51 -0.69 -21.79
C PHE A 163 7.39 -1.89 -21.44
N GLY A 164 8.31 -1.74 -20.46
CA GLY A 164 9.11 -2.87 -19.97
C GLY A 164 8.27 -3.99 -19.35
N THR A 165 7.22 -3.62 -18.61
CA THR A 165 6.29 -4.60 -18.04
C THR A 165 5.62 -5.42 -19.14
N VAL A 166 5.09 -4.78 -20.18
CA VAL A 166 4.43 -5.46 -21.31
C VAL A 166 5.40 -6.39 -22.05
N LEU A 167 6.63 -5.93 -22.32
CA LEU A 167 7.65 -6.75 -22.97
C LEU A 167 8.04 -8.00 -22.15
N LEU A 168 8.10 -7.86 -20.83
CA LEU A 168 8.51 -8.95 -19.94
C LEU A 168 7.35 -9.84 -19.46
N TYR A 169 6.11 -9.39 -19.59
CA TYR A 169 4.93 -10.10 -19.10
C TYR A 169 4.77 -11.52 -19.66
N PRO A 170 5.01 -11.80 -20.98
CA PRO A 170 4.93 -13.16 -21.53
C PRO A 170 5.86 -14.14 -20.83
N PHE A 171 7.02 -13.68 -20.35
CA PHE A 171 8.07 -14.50 -19.74
C PHE A 171 7.94 -14.56 -18.21
N LEU A 172 7.70 -13.43 -17.56
CA LEU A 172 7.72 -13.29 -16.11
C LEU A 172 6.31 -13.30 -15.48
N LYS A 173 5.27 -13.30 -16.33
CA LYS A 173 3.86 -13.23 -15.87
C LYS A 173 3.68 -12.04 -14.87
N LYS A 174 2.96 -12.28 -13.77
CA LYS A 174 2.73 -11.25 -12.73
C LYS A 174 4.01 -10.61 -12.16
N ARG A 175 5.15 -11.32 -12.18
CA ARG A 175 6.42 -10.74 -11.70
C ARG A 175 6.87 -9.53 -12.51
N ALA A 176 6.45 -9.39 -13.76
CA ALA A 176 6.72 -8.21 -14.56
C ALA A 176 6.10 -6.93 -13.95
N LEU A 177 4.98 -7.06 -13.22
CA LEU A 177 4.31 -5.95 -12.53
C LEU A 177 5.18 -5.30 -11.43
N GLU A 178 6.23 -5.98 -10.96
CA GLU A 178 7.20 -5.39 -10.03
C GLU A 178 7.83 -4.10 -10.57
N LEU A 179 7.90 -3.95 -11.90
CA LEU A 179 8.39 -2.73 -12.53
C LEU A 179 7.44 -1.55 -12.33
N LEU A 180 6.14 -1.79 -12.29
CA LEU A 180 5.15 -0.74 -12.08
C LEU A 180 5.22 -0.17 -10.65
N LYS A 181 5.64 -0.96 -9.67
CA LYS A 181 5.86 -0.45 -8.30
C LYS A 181 6.91 0.67 -8.25
N LYS A 182 7.88 0.67 -9.17
CA LYS A 182 8.90 1.72 -9.29
C LYS A 182 8.35 3.09 -9.70
N VAL A 183 7.13 3.13 -10.25
CA VAL A 183 6.43 4.36 -10.64
C VAL A 183 5.88 5.12 -9.43
N LEU A 184 5.48 4.39 -8.38
CA LEU A 184 4.72 4.90 -7.24
C LEU A 184 5.52 5.95 -6.44
N PRO A 185 5.03 7.19 -6.30
CA PRO A 185 5.74 8.28 -5.63
C PRO A 185 5.46 8.28 -4.10
N VAL A 186 5.64 7.14 -3.44
CA VAL A 186 5.27 6.92 -2.03
C VAL A 186 5.89 7.94 -1.06
N GLU A 187 7.13 8.39 -1.31
CA GLU A 187 7.77 9.42 -0.48
C GLU A 187 7.09 10.78 -0.62
N LYS A 188 6.60 11.10 -1.81
CA LYS A 188 5.86 12.34 -2.04
C LYS A 188 4.59 12.39 -1.21
N TYR A 189 3.87 11.28 -1.11
CA TYR A 189 2.68 11.18 -0.26
C TYR A 189 3.03 11.25 1.22
N ALA A 190 4.09 10.57 1.67
CA ALA A 190 4.58 10.68 3.04
C ALA A 190 4.99 12.13 3.38
N GLN A 191 5.70 12.80 2.47
CA GLN A 191 6.08 14.20 2.63
C GLN A 191 4.86 15.13 2.70
N ARG A 192 3.86 14.93 1.83
CA ARG A 192 2.61 15.70 1.87
C ARG A 192 1.83 15.47 3.16
N TYR A 193 1.75 14.23 3.63
CA TYR A 193 1.14 13.90 4.92
C TYR A 193 1.76 14.76 6.04
N MET A 194 3.09 14.84 6.09
CA MET A 194 3.81 15.65 7.08
C MET A 194 3.58 17.15 6.88
N GLN A 195 3.73 17.66 5.65
CA GLN A 195 3.64 19.08 5.32
C GLN A 195 2.23 19.66 5.47
N GLU A 196 1.20 18.89 5.13
CA GLU A 196 -0.20 19.32 5.22
C GLU A 196 -0.79 19.11 6.63
N GLY A 197 0.02 18.65 7.59
CA GLY A 197 -0.38 18.55 8.99
C GLY A 197 -1.39 17.45 9.28
N TRP A 198 -1.45 16.37 8.47
CA TRP A 198 -2.31 15.24 8.71
C TRP A 198 -1.91 14.50 9.99
N LYS A 199 -2.92 14.12 10.80
CA LYS A 199 -2.76 13.32 12.03
C LYS A 199 -3.61 12.04 12.00
N ASN A 200 -4.23 11.77 10.88
CA ASN A 200 -5.13 10.64 10.68
C ASN A 200 -4.35 9.34 10.54
N PRO A 201 -4.84 8.21 11.07
CA PRO A 201 -4.30 6.91 10.71
C PRO A 201 -4.50 6.68 9.20
N ALA A 202 -3.52 6.04 8.57
CA ALA A 202 -3.45 5.96 7.13
C ALA A 202 -3.58 4.52 6.62
N LEU A 203 -4.17 4.39 5.44
CA LEU A 203 -4.27 3.15 4.68
C LEU A 203 -4.03 3.43 3.18
N GLY A 204 -3.89 2.37 2.38
CA GLY A 204 -3.83 2.46 0.93
C GLY A 204 -5.16 2.05 0.32
N GLY A 205 -5.66 2.82 -0.63
CA GLY A 205 -6.82 2.47 -1.44
C GLY A 205 -6.42 2.09 -2.85
N LEU A 206 -7.24 1.29 -3.50
CA LEU A 206 -6.97 0.87 -4.88
C LEU A 206 -7.60 1.80 -5.91
N ASP A 207 -8.74 2.39 -5.60
CA ASP A 207 -9.65 3.07 -6.55
C ASP A 207 -9.79 2.24 -7.84
N HIS A 208 -9.98 0.91 -7.63
CA HIS A 208 -9.93 -0.04 -8.73
C HIS A 208 -11.23 -0.06 -9.51
N HIS A 209 -11.11 0.18 -10.82
CA HIS A 209 -12.22 0.11 -11.76
C HIS A 209 -11.84 -0.81 -12.93
N THR A 210 -12.57 -1.87 -13.14
CA THR A 210 -12.46 -2.68 -14.35
C THR A 210 -13.16 -1.94 -15.50
N LYS A 211 -12.41 -1.53 -16.51
CA LYS A 211 -12.93 -0.74 -17.64
C LYS A 211 -13.24 -1.59 -18.88
N VAL A 212 -12.58 -2.73 -19.02
CA VAL A 212 -12.80 -3.69 -20.12
C VAL A 212 -13.10 -5.04 -19.53
N TYR A 213 -14.18 -5.65 -19.96
CA TYR A 213 -14.61 -6.97 -19.56
C TYR A 213 -15.07 -7.75 -20.78
N ILE A 214 -14.31 -8.80 -21.17
CA ILE A 214 -14.65 -9.72 -22.26
C ILE A 214 -14.86 -11.09 -21.65
N ARG A 215 -16.04 -11.67 -21.88
CA ARG A 215 -16.39 -13.02 -21.46
C ARG A 215 -17.12 -13.72 -22.60
N GLU A 216 -16.34 -14.28 -23.51
CA GLU A 216 -16.87 -15.03 -24.64
C GLU A 216 -16.13 -16.37 -24.76
N VAL A 217 -16.86 -17.41 -25.17
CA VAL A 217 -16.41 -18.78 -25.44
C VAL A 217 -15.02 -19.14 -24.90
N GLY A 218 -14.92 -19.33 -23.59
CA GLY A 218 -13.66 -19.72 -22.93
C GLY A 218 -12.64 -18.59 -22.70
N ILE A 219 -12.92 -17.38 -23.14
CA ILE A 219 -12.07 -16.20 -22.90
C ILE A 219 -12.67 -15.37 -21.78
N ARG A 220 -11.87 -15.13 -20.73
CA ARG A 220 -12.19 -14.19 -19.67
C ARG A 220 -11.04 -13.18 -19.58
N PHE A 221 -11.31 -11.94 -19.95
CA PHE A 221 -10.33 -10.86 -19.93
C PHE A 221 -10.91 -9.63 -19.20
N LEU A 222 -10.22 -9.20 -18.16
CA LEU A 222 -10.53 -8.00 -17.41
C LEU A 222 -9.34 -7.04 -17.46
N PHE A 223 -9.60 -5.77 -17.72
CA PHE A 223 -8.55 -4.75 -17.68
C PHE A 223 -9.06 -3.42 -17.09
N PRO A 224 -8.35 -2.87 -16.09
CA PRO A 224 -7.40 -3.57 -15.22
C PRO A 224 -8.07 -4.75 -14.51
N SER A 225 -7.30 -5.76 -14.10
CA SER A 225 -7.82 -6.88 -13.30
C SER A 225 -7.61 -6.63 -11.80
N TYR A 226 -8.54 -7.10 -10.96
CA TYR A 226 -8.39 -7.04 -9.49
C TYR A 226 -7.11 -7.76 -9.03
N GLU A 227 -6.80 -8.91 -9.62
CA GLU A 227 -5.61 -9.69 -9.30
C GLU A 227 -4.33 -8.88 -9.47
N HIS A 228 -4.21 -8.07 -10.54
CA HIS A 228 -3.05 -7.21 -10.74
C HIS A 228 -2.97 -6.09 -9.70
N SER A 229 -4.09 -5.45 -9.36
CA SER A 229 -4.12 -4.41 -8.34
C SER A 229 -3.80 -4.96 -6.94
N PHE A 230 -4.34 -6.13 -6.59
CA PHE A 230 -4.06 -6.83 -5.33
C PHE A 230 -2.60 -7.30 -5.23
N TYR A 231 -1.97 -7.62 -6.37
CA TYR A 231 -0.54 -7.90 -6.44
C TYR A 231 0.33 -6.67 -6.21
N LEU A 232 -0.09 -5.51 -6.74
CA LEU A 232 0.69 -4.28 -6.69
C LEU A 232 0.72 -3.66 -5.30
N MET A 233 -0.41 -3.64 -4.59
CA MET A 233 -0.55 -3.04 -3.27
C MET A 233 -1.61 -3.76 -2.45
N ARG A 234 -1.38 -3.83 -1.14
CA ARG A 234 -2.33 -4.31 -0.13
C ARG A 234 -2.11 -3.61 1.20
N ASN A 235 -3.10 -3.60 2.04
CA ASN A 235 -2.93 -3.24 3.43
C ASN A 235 -2.65 -4.49 4.27
N LEU A 236 -1.91 -4.32 5.36
CA LEU A 236 -1.71 -5.32 6.39
C LEU A 236 -2.20 -4.74 7.72
N LEU A 237 -2.96 -5.51 8.46
CA LEU A 237 -3.33 -5.19 9.84
C LEU A 237 -2.68 -6.21 10.77
N ILE A 238 -1.92 -5.73 11.74
CA ILE A 238 -1.24 -6.55 12.75
C ILE A 238 -1.95 -6.37 14.07
N LEU A 239 -2.37 -7.48 14.66
CA LEU A 239 -3.22 -7.54 15.87
C LEU A 239 -2.68 -8.52 16.88
N PRO A 240 -2.89 -8.28 18.20
CA PRO A 240 -2.57 -9.23 19.26
C PRO A 240 -3.64 -10.32 19.44
N LYS A 241 -4.80 -10.17 18.79
CA LYS A 241 -5.91 -11.13 18.85
C LYS A 241 -6.43 -11.42 17.44
N PRO A 242 -6.96 -12.62 17.19
CA PRO A 242 -7.52 -12.95 15.88
C PRO A 242 -8.83 -12.21 15.61
N VAL A 243 -9.10 -12.00 14.31
CA VAL A 243 -10.39 -11.54 13.79
C VAL A 243 -10.90 -12.51 12.74
N ASN A 244 -12.22 -12.70 12.66
CA ASN A 244 -12.84 -13.72 11.85
C ASN A 244 -13.78 -13.16 10.76
N SER A 245 -14.00 -11.84 10.77
CA SER A 245 -14.85 -11.18 9.78
C SER A 245 -14.32 -9.81 9.38
N ALA A 246 -14.81 -9.30 8.25
CA ALA A 246 -14.46 -7.97 7.77
C ALA A 246 -15.00 -6.86 8.71
N GLU A 247 -16.10 -7.09 9.42
CA GLU A 247 -16.63 -6.19 10.43
C GLU A 247 -15.70 -6.12 11.65
N GLU A 248 -15.21 -7.28 12.12
CA GLU A 248 -14.22 -7.34 13.19
C GLU A 248 -12.92 -6.66 12.78
N LEU A 249 -12.46 -6.88 11.53
CA LEU A 249 -11.29 -6.21 10.98
C LEU A 249 -11.43 -4.68 11.01
N THR A 250 -12.55 -4.13 10.50
CA THR A 250 -12.77 -2.68 10.45
C THR A 250 -12.84 -2.08 11.86
N SER A 251 -13.43 -2.79 12.81
CA SER A 251 -13.48 -2.38 14.21
C SER A 251 -12.10 -2.38 14.88
N ALA A 252 -11.22 -3.30 14.47
CA ALA A 252 -9.88 -3.45 15.01
C ALA A 252 -8.85 -2.50 14.40
N LEU A 253 -9.15 -1.82 13.28
CA LEU A 253 -8.21 -0.94 12.58
C LEU A 253 -7.65 0.17 13.46
N ARG A 254 -8.43 0.69 14.41
CA ARG A 254 -7.98 1.75 15.35
C ARG A 254 -7.04 1.26 16.42
N SER A 255 -7.11 -0.01 16.77
CA SER A 255 -6.30 -0.63 17.85
C SER A 255 -5.12 -1.43 17.32
N GLY A 256 -5.10 -1.72 16.03
CA GLY A 256 -4.05 -2.46 15.37
C GLY A 256 -3.01 -1.58 14.68
N LEU A 257 -1.92 -2.22 14.28
CA LEU A 257 -0.88 -1.57 13.47
C LEU A 257 -1.18 -1.82 11.98
N SER A 258 -1.54 -0.77 11.26
CA SER A 258 -1.82 -0.83 9.82
C SER A 258 -0.62 -0.40 8.99
N LEU A 259 -0.31 -1.19 7.95
CA LEU A 259 0.78 -0.93 7.00
C LEU A 259 0.23 -0.98 5.58
N ILE A 260 0.79 -0.16 4.69
CA ILE A 260 0.56 -0.24 3.25
C ILE A 260 1.71 -1.02 2.63
N SER A 261 1.46 -2.25 2.18
CA SER A 261 2.47 -3.16 1.65
C SER A 261 2.43 -3.26 0.13
N PHE A 262 3.60 -3.27 -0.48
CA PHE A 262 3.80 -3.51 -1.90
C PHE A 262 4.43 -4.88 -2.16
N GLN A 263 4.44 -5.74 -1.15
CA GLN A 263 4.96 -7.10 -1.24
C GLN A 263 3.88 -8.12 -0.91
N ARG A 264 4.00 -9.30 -1.51
CA ARG A 264 3.04 -10.39 -1.30
C ARG A 264 3.23 -11.08 0.05
N LYS A 265 4.47 -11.25 0.47
CA LYS A 265 4.77 -11.80 1.80
C LYS A 265 4.55 -10.73 2.86
N PRO A 266 3.88 -11.06 3.97
CA PRO A 266 3.58 -10.10 5.00
C PRO A 266 4.84 -9.62 5.72
N PHE A 267 4.83 -8.34 6.10
CA PHE A 267 5.74 -7.78 7.08
C PHE A 267 5.22 -8.07 8.47
N MET A 268 6.12 -8.25 9.42
CA MET A 268 5.78 -8.19 10.83
C MET A 268 6.31 -6.90 11.42
N ALA A 269 5.46 -6.18 12.13
CA ALA A 269 5.87 -4.96 12.83
C ALA A 269 5.19 -4.89 14.20
N TYR A 270 5.92 -4.36 15.18
CA TYR A 270 5.40 -4.11 16.53
C TYR A 270 6.24 -3.05 17.22
N VAL A 271 5.72 -2.49 18.30
CA VAL A 271 6.47 -1.56 19.13
C VAL A 271 6.93 -2.26 20.39
N GLU A 272 8.19 -2.07 20.72
CA GLU A 272 8.83 -2.59 21.90
C GLU A 272 9.76 -1.53 22.47
N GLU A 273 9.65 -1.26 23.77
CA GLU A 273 10.50 -0.28 24.47
C GLU A 273 10.58 1.11 23.77
N GLY A 274 9.44 1.59 23.27
CA GLY A 274 9.37 2.88 22.57
C GLY A 274 10.09 2.91 21.21
N LYS A 275 10.37 1.77 20.60
CA LYS A 275 10.96 1.62 19.27
C LYS A 275 10.07 0.80 18.37
N LEU A 276 10.03 1.12 17.10
CA LEU A 276 9.38 0.31 16.08
C LEU A 276 10.32 -0.82 15.66
N ARG A 277 9.86 -2.05 15.81
CA ARG A 277 10.48 -3.21 15.18
C ARG A 277 9.79 -3.53 13.89
N LEU A 278 10.56 -3.72 12.83
CA LEU A 278 10.05 -4.07 11.51
C LEU A 278 10.90 -5.20 10.91
N LEU A 279 10.28 -6.35 10.69
CA LEU A 279 10.91 -7.52 10.11
C LEU A 279 10.53 -7.64 8.64
N ALA A 280 11.53 -7.59 7.76
CA ALA A 280 11.33 -7.68 6.33
C ALA A 280 11.26 -9.16 5.89
N PRO A 281 10.29 -9.54 5.04
CA PRO A 281 10.18 -10.92 4.55
C PRO A 281 11.22 -11.28 3.49
N HIS A 282 11.94 -10.30 2.93
CA HIS A 282 12.85 -10.47 1.80
C HIS A 282 14.02 -9.48 1.82
N GLY A 283 15.04 -9.79 2.59
CA GLY A 283 16.30 -9.06 2.58
C GLY A 283 16.21 -7.61 3.08
N PRO A 284 17.36 -6.92 3.09
CA PRO A 284 17.47 -5.62 3.72
C PRO A 284 16.68 -4.51 2.98
N LEU A 285 16.14 -3.57 3.75
CA LEU A 285 15.40 -2.42 3.29
C LEU A 285 16.18 -1.12 3.52
N LEU A 286 16.08 -0.19 2.57
CA LEU A 286 16.38 1.22 2.80
C LEU A 286 15.13 1.89 3.33
N VAL A 287 15.18 2.43 4.55
CA VAL A 287 14.08 3.11 5.21
C VAL A 287 14.30 4.60 5.21
N VAL A 288 13.28 5.35 4.81
CA VAL A 288 13.19 6.81 4.98
C VAL A 288 12.21 7.07 6.11
N HIS A 289 12.68 7.59 7.22
CA HIS A 289 11.89 7.97 8.38
C HIS A 289 11.62 9.47 8.37
N PHE A 290 10.37 9.86 8.18
CA PHE A 290 9.92 11.24 8.23
C PHE A 290 9.39 11.56 9.63
N THR A 291 9.82 12.70 10.14
CA THR A 291 9.41 13.28 11.44
C THR A 291 9.14 14.76 11.30
N GLU A 292 8.69 15.41 12.37
CA GLU A 292 8.54 16.87 12.43
C GLU A 292 9.88 17.63 12.24
N LYS A 293 10.99 16.96 12.55
CA LYS A 293 12.35 17.54 12.47
C LYS A 293 13.03 17.33 11.13
N GLY A 294 12.44 16.52 10.24
CA GLY A 294 13.03 16.19 8.95
C GLY A 294 12.96 14.72 8.61
N ARG A 295 14.00 14.20 7.95
CA ARG A 295 14.07 12.79 7.55
C ARG A 295 15.44 12.19 7.80
N ASP A 296 15.42 10.93 8.26
CA ASP A 296 16.60 10.10 8.44
C ASP A 296 16.53 8.85 7.55
N PHE A 297 17.66 8.21 7.34
CA PHE A 297 17.78 7.02 6.53
C PHE A 297 18.37 5.88 7.32
N TYR A 298 17.70 4.73 7.30
CA TYR A 298 18.11 3.51 7.98
C TYR A 298 18.25 2.37 6.98
N LEU A 299 19.05 1.36 7.34
CA LEU A 299 19.27 0.18 6.52
C LEU A 299 19.28 -1.06 7.41
N GLY A 300 18.55 -2.08 7.02
CA GLY A 300 18.54 -3.36 7.70
C GLY A 300 17.44 -4.30 7.22
N GLU A 301 17.43 -5.52 7.72
CA GLU A 301 16.43 -6.55 7.48
C GLU A 301 15.52 -6.74 8.70
N ASN A 302 16.14 -6.81 9.89
CA ASN A 302 15.44 -6.86 11.17
C ASN A 302 15.61 -5.51 11.87
N LEU A 303 14.80 -4.55 11.46
CA LEU A 303 14.97 -3.15 11.79
C LEU A 303 14.48 -2.81 13.19
N ILE A 304 15.30 -2.08 13.94
CA ILE A 304 14.87 -1.31 15.10
C ILE A 304 14.93 0.16 14.74
N LEU A 305 13.79 0.80 14.67
CA LEU A 305 13.64 2.18 14.24
C LEU A 305 13.21 3.06 15.41
N PRO A 306 13.78 4.26 15.55
CA PRO A 306 13.38 5.17 16.60
C PRO A 306 11.93 5.63 16.40
N LEU A 307 11.16 5.69 17.49
CA LEU A 307 9.91 6.44 17.56
C LEU A 307 10.21 7.78 18.25
N VAL A 308 9.88 8.88 17.59
CA VAL A 308 10.03 10.21 18.14
C VAL A 308 8.65 10.76 18.53
N GLU A 309 8.65 11.75 19.41
CA GLU A 309 7.44 12.46 19.76
C GLU A 309 6.80 13.10 18.50
N GLY A 310 5.48 13.02 18.38
CA GLY A 310 4.72 13.46 17.23
C GLY A 310 4.58 12.37 16.16
N ARG A 311 4.38 12.80 14.93
CA ARG A 311 4.12 11.91 13.78
C ARG A 311 5.40 11.21 13.31
N ASN A 312 5.27 9.92 13.01
CA ASN A 312 6.32 9.12 12.42
C ASN A 312 5.80 8.45 11.14
N VAL A 313 6.47 8.66 10.03
CA VAL A 313 6.16 7.99 8.77
C VAL A 313 7.40 7.28 8.26
N TYR A 314 7.30 5.96 8.09
CA TYR A 314 8.37 5.13 7.58
C TYR A 314 8.02 4.68 6.16
N VAL A 315 8.89 5.02 5.21
CA VAL A 315 8.80 4.58 3.82
C VAL A 315 9.97 3.66 3.54
N CYS A 316 9.69 2.38 3.35
CA CYS A 316 10.70 1.37 3.16
C CYS A 316 10.79 0.96 1.69
N PHE A 317 12.01 0.83 1.19
CA PHE A 317 12.32 0.42 -0.17
C PHE A 317 13.14 -0.85 -0.18
N SER A 318 12.77 -1.80 -1.02
CA SER A 318 13.69 -2.81 -1.53
C SER A 318 14.50 -2.22 -2.69
N TYR A 319 15.66 -2.81 -2.97
CA TYR A 319 16.55 -2.37 -4.04
C TYR A 319 17.18 -3.57 -4.76
N THR A 320 17.55 -3.37 -6.02
CA THR A 320 18.15 -4.44 -6.82
C THR A 320 19.63 -4.63 -6.48
N LEU A 321 20.36 -3.52 -6.31
CA LEU A 321 21.80 -3.53 -6.02
C LEU A 321 22.18 -2.35 -5.14
N ARG A 322 23.16 -2.57 -4.25
CA ARG A 322 23.79 -1.52 -3.44
C ARG A 322 25.29 -1.49 -3.68
N LEU A 323 25.80 -0.30 -3.98
CA LEU A 323 27.24 -0.02 -4.13
C LEU A 323 27.64 1.09 -3.16
N GLY A 324 28.06 0.73 -1.96
CA GLY A 324 28.35 1.69 -0.89
C GLY A 324 27.12 2.51 -0.49
N ARG A 325 27.10 3.80 -0.92
CA ARG A 325 25.97 4.73 -0.68
C ARG A 325 24.98 4.80 -1.83
N LEU A 326 25.26 4.17 -2.97
CA LEU A 326 24.39 4.16 -4.13
C LEU A 326 23.48 2.94 -4.08
N TYR A 327 22.18 3.19 -4.13
CA TYR A 327 21.12 2.20 -4.22
C TYR A 327 20.49 2.27 -5.60
N LEU A 328 20.37 1.12 -6.28
CA LEU A 328 19.84 0.98 -7.63
C LEU A 328 18.56 0.14 -7.62
N GLY A 329 17.64 0.49 -8.51
CA GLY A 329 16.41 -0.26 -8.70
C GLY A 329 15.49 -0.23 -7.48
N LEU A 330 15.40 0.94 -6.83
CA LEU A 330 14.51 1.15 -5.69
C LEU A 330 13.06 0.92 -6.08
N LYS A 331 12.33 0.19 -5.24
CA LYS A 331 10.88 0.03 -5.33
C LYS A 331 10.27 0.03 -3.92
N PRO A 332 9.10 0.63 -3.71
CA PRO A 332 8.46 0.62 -2.41
C PRO A 332 8.22 -0.81 -1.94
N ALA A 333 8.42 -1.04 -0.67
CA ALA A 333 8.18 -2.31 0.01
C ALA A 333 7.04 -2.20 1.01
N VAL A 334 7.10 -1.21 1.91
CA VAL A 334 6.05 -0.94 2.88
C VAL A 334 6.07 0.52 3.31
N VAL A 335 4.90 1.06 3.61
CA VAL A 335 4.72 2.37 4.25
C VAL A 335 3.95 2.18 5.55
N LEU A 336 4.43 2.80 6.61
CA LEU A 336 3.81 2.80 7.93
C LEU A 336 3.67 4.23 8.43
N VAL A 337 2.47 4.58 8.87
CA VAL A 337 2.16 5.88 9.46
C VAL A 337 1.75 5.70 10.90
N LEU A 338 2.45 6.37 11.80
CA LEU A 338 2.13 6.45 13.22
C LEU A 338 1.83 7.92 13.55
N PRO A 339 0.55 8.30 13.60
CA PRO A 339 0.15 9.68 13.83
C PRO A 339 0.50 10.18 15.24
N SER A 340 0.45 9.27 16.23
CA SER A 340 0.93 9.47 17.60
C SER A 340 1.46 8.15 18.14
N PRO A 341 2.67 8.10 18.71
CA PRO A 341 3.26 6.85 19.17
C PRO A 341 2.52 6.17 20.35
N LEU A 342 1.74 6.93 21.12
CA LEU A 342 1.20 6.47 22.40
C LEU A 342 -0.26 5.99 22.35
N GLU A 343 -1.02 6.34 21.30
CA GLU A 343 -2.46 6.03 21.24
C GLU A 343 -2.80 4.73 20.50
N PHE A 344 -1.88 4.23 19.68
CA PHE A 344 -2.11 3.11 18.76
C PHE A 344 -1.61 1.75 19.24
N PHE A 345 -0.97 1.70 20.42
CA PHE A 345 -0.51 0.43 20.95
C PHE A 345 -1.51 -0.11 21.97
N PRO A 346 -1.96 -1.35 21.80
CA PRO A 346 -2.76 -1.97 22.84
C PRO A 346 -1.91 -1.98 24.11
N LYS A 347 -2.37 -1.27 25.14
CA LYS A 347 -1.82 -1.35 26.51
C LYS A 347 -1.70 -2.79 27.02
N ASP A 348 -2.33 -3.72 26.32
CA ASP A 348 -2.33 -5.17 26.59
C ASP A 348 -1.11 -5.91 26.01
N VAL A 349 -0.37 -5.37 25.03
CA VAL A 349 0.88 -6.01 24.56
C VAL A 349 2.00 -5.82 25.58
N GLU A 350 2.07 -4.69 26.26
CA GLU A 350 2.95 -4.52 27.42
C GLU A 350 2.62 -5.47 28.57
N LYS A 351 1.31 -5.70 28.81
CA LYS A 351 0.87 -6.63 29.85
C LYS A 351 1.03 -8.11 29.47
N ALA A 352 0.95 -8.46 28.20
CA ALA A 352 1.19 -9.84 27.75
C ALA A 352 2.67 -10.24 27.88
N SER A 353 3.61 -9.33 27.63
CA SER A 353 5.03 -9.57 27.88
C SER A 353 5.39 -9.71 29.36
N LEU A 354 4.64 -9.06 30.26
CA LEU A 354 4.82 -9.11 31.70
C LEU A 354 4.15 -10.33 32.38
N ARG A 355 3.17 -10.98 31.74
CA ARG A 355 2.47 -12.16 32.31
C ARG A 355 3.09 -13.51 31.97
N MET A 356 4.10 -13.57 31.11
CA MET A 356 4.84 -14.80 30.79
C MET A 356 6.23 -14.90 31.46
N GLY A 357 6.45 -14.12 32.50
CA GLY A 357 7.65 -14.15 33.33
C GLY A 357 7.36 -14.63 34.73
N VAL A 358 6.85 -15.90 34.89
CA VAL A 358 7.02 -16.74 36.08
C VAL A 358 7.04 -18.20 35.67
#